data_6d3a35dbafe978685876a950b77eacc4
#
_entry.id   6d3a35dbafe978685876a950b77eacc4
#
_cell.length_a   1.000
_cell.length_b   1.000
_cell.length_c   1.000
_cell.angle_alpha   90.00
_cell.angle_beta   90.00
_cell.angle_gamma   90.00
#
_symmetry.space_group_name_H-M   'P 1'
#
loop_
_entity.id
_entity.type
_entity.pdbx_description
1 polymer ?
#
loop_
_entity_poly.entity_id
_entity_poly.type
_entity_poly.pdbx_seq_one_letter_code
_entity_poly.pdbx_strand_id
1 'polypeptide(L)'
;MTASPDSRLAELGIAAGDRVRFRRSTGERWKEAVVVRRERDGGVGLRDPKGAARAISVEQIEVRTRGPRGGVVWEPLPERAARTEQMKLL
;
A
#
# COMPACT_ATOMS: atom_id res chain seq x y z
N MET A 1 -12.15 -22.82 6.11
CA MET A 1 -12.06 -21.41 6.45
C MET A 1 -11.35 -20.66 5.33
N THR A 2 -11.98 -19.65 4.81
CA THR A 2 -11.37 -18.85 3.77
C THR A 2 -10.28 -17.96 4.36
N ALA A 3 -9.19 -17.83 3.62
CA ALA A 3 -8.17 -16.86 3.99
C ALA A 3 -8.80 -15.47 4.02
N SER A 4 -8.47 -14.70 5.03
CA SER A 4 -8.88 -13.31 5.12
C SER A 4 -8.31 -12.56 3.91
N PRO A 5 -9.08 -11.64 3.27
CA PRO A 5 -8.51 -10.78 2.24
C PRO A 5 -7.27 -10.05 2.71
N ASP A 6 -7.17 -9.82 4.02
CA ASP A 6 -6.04 -9.13 4.63
C ASP A 6 -4.73 -9.91 4.54
N SER A 7 -4.79 -11.24 4.43
CA SER A 7 -3.57 -12.04 4.35
C SER A 7 -2.74 -11.70 3.10
N ARG A 8 -3.39 -11.36 2.00
CA ARG A 8 -2.69 -10.96 0.77
C ARG A 8 -2.10 -9.56 0.88
N LEU A 9 -2.77 -8.68 1.61
CA LEU A 9 -2.23 -7.35 1.91
C LEU A 9 -1.07 -7.46 2.89
N ALA A 10 -1.17 -8.37 3.86
CA ALA A 10 -0.10 -8.57 4.83
C ALA A 10 1.22 -9.01 4.17
N GLU A 11 1.15 -9.69 3.05
CA GLU A 11 2.35 -10.05 2.30
C GLU A 11 3.12 -8.82 1.82
N LEU A 12 2.42 -7.71 1.60
CA LEU A 12 3.02 -6.43 1.24
C LEU A 12 3.38 -5.59 2.46
N GLY A 13 3.04 -6.06 3.66
CA GLY A 13 3.28 -5.29 4.87
C GLY A 13 2.26 -4.20 5.12
N ILE A 14 1.07 -4.32 4.56
CA ILE A 14 -0.01 -3.34 4.73
C ILE A 14 -1.31 -4.04 5.14
N ALA A 15 -2.28 -3.23 5.50
CA ALA A 15 -3.62 -3.71 5.89
C ALA A 15 -4.68 -2.77 5.33
N ALA A 16 -5.90 -3.27 5.23
CA ALA A 16 -7.04 -2.45 4.86
C ALA A 16 -7.16 -1.29 5.86
N GLY A 17 -7.38 -0.09 5.35
CA GLY A 17 -7.45 1.11 6.17
C GLY A 17 -6.15 1.89 6.23
N ASP A 18 -5.04 1.32 5.81
CA ASP A 18 -3.77 2.03 5.79
C ASP A 18 -3.81 3.19 4.81
N ARG A 19 -3.19 4.31 5.21
CA ARG A 19 -3.10 5.48 4.35
C ARG A 19 -1.91 5.35 3.42
N VAL A 20 -2.16 5.64 2.15
CA VAL A 20 -1.15 5.58 1.11
C VAL A 20 -1.28 6.79 0.20
N ARG A 21 -0.31 6.97 -0.67
CA ARG A 21 -0.41 7.91 -1.77
C ARG A 21 0.04 7.20 -3.04
N PHE A 22 -0.47 7.66 -4.17
CA PHE A 22 -0.13 7.05 -5.44
C PHE A 22 -0.09 8.10 -6.54
N ARG A 23 0.58 7.77 -7.62
CA ARG A 23 0.55 8.51 -8.87
C ARG A 23 0.84 7.53 -9.99
N ARG A 24 0.30 7.80 -11.17
CA ARG A 24 0.46 6.89 -12.30
C ARG A 24 1.71 7.15 -13.12
N SER A 25 2.27 8.33 -12.97
CA SER A 25 3.52 8.66 -13.63
C SER A 25 4.31 9.64 -12.79
N THR A 26 5.62 9.70 -13.04
CA THR A 26 6.54 10.52 -12.26
C THR A 26 6.19 12.00 -12.26
N GLY A 27 5.57 12.49 -13.33
CA GLY A 27 5.21 13.90 -13.42
C GLY A 27 3.91 14.29 -12.78
N GLU A 28 3.12 13.32 -12.34
CA GLU A 28 1.82 13.59 -11.72
C GLU A 28 1.95 13.93 -10.26
N ARG A 29 0.94 14.65 -9.76
CA ARG A 29 0.81 14.89 -8.34
C ARG A 29 0.50 13.61 -7.60
N TRP A 30 1.02 13.49 -6.40
CA TRP A 30 0.64 12.41 -5.49
C TRP A 30 -0.81 12.61 -5.08
N LYS A 31 -1.56 11.51 -5.04
CA LYS A 31 -2.95 11.49 -4.57
C LYS A 31 -3.03 10.55 -3.38
N GLU A 32 -3.64 11.01 -2.30
CA GLU A 32 -3.80 10.18 -1.12
C GLU A 32 -5.02 9.29 -1.25
N ALA A 33 -4.96 8.14 -0.60
CA ALA A 33 -6.02 7.15 -0.63
C ALA A 33 -5.89 6.21 0.55
N VAL A 34 -6.85 5.30 0.67
CA VAL A 34 -6.87 4.30 1.73
C VAL A 34 -6.89 2.91 1.10
N VAL A 35 -6.12 2.00 1.66
CA VAL A 35 -6.06 0.61 1.17
C VAL A 35 -7.39 -0.09 1.45
N VAL A 36 -7.90 -0.79 0.44
CA VAL A 36 -9.13 -1.56 0.55
C VAL A 36 -8.85 -3.05 0.46
N ARG A 37 -8.14 -3.49 -0.59
CA ARG A 37 -7.91 -4.92 -0.81
C ARG A 37 -6.75 -5.15 -1.77
N ARG A 38 -6.31 -6.40 -1.85
CA ARG A 38 -5.37 -6.85 -2.86
C ARG A 38 -6.13 -7.21 -4.14
N GLU A 39 -5.66 -6.73 -5.29
CA GLU A 39 -6.27 -7.08 -6.56
C GLU A 39 -5.69 -8.40 -7.10
N ARG A 40 -6.45 -9.08 -7.97
CA ARG A 40 -6.03 -10.36 -8.53
C ARG A 40 -4.76 -10.27 -9.36
N ASP A 41 -4.56 -9.13 -10.02
CA ASP A 41 -3.41 -8.93 -10.89
C ASP A 41 -2.15 -8.55 -10.11
N GLY A 42 -2.22 -8.51 -8.79
CA GLY A 42 -1.10 -8.16 -7.94
C GLY A 42 -1.07 -6.70 -7.50
N GLY A 43 -1.93 -5.86 -8.05
CA GLY A 43 -2.07 -4.48 -7.63
C GLY A 43 -2.84 -4.35 -6.32
N VAL A 44 -3.10 -3.13 -5.93
CA VAL A 44 -3.80 -2.81 -4.69
C VAL A 44 -5.03 -1.97 -4.99
N GLY A 45 -6.16 -2.39 -4.45
CA GLY A 45 -7.39 -1.62 -4.53
C GLY A 45 -7.39 -0.53 -3.48
N LEU A 46 -7.58 0.70 -3.93
CA LEU A 46 -7.57 1.89 -3.10
C LEU A 46 -8.90 2.62 -3.20
N ARG A 47 -9.22 3.39 -2.18
CA ARG A 47 -10.37 4.31 -2.20
C ARG A 47 -9.85 5.71 -1.99
N ASP A 48 -10.16 6.61 -2.93
CA ASP A 48 -9.73 8.00 -2.80
C ASP A 48 -10.67 8.78 -1.85
N PRO A 49 -10.34 10.03 -1.49
CA PRO A 49 -11.17 10.81 -0.56
C PRO A 49 -12.60 11.04 -1.02
N LYS A 50 -12.84 10.94 -2.31
CA LYS A 50 -14.20 11.08 -2.87
C LYS A 50 -14.97 9.78 -2.90
N GLY A 51 -14.34 8.69 -2.44
CA GLY A 51 -14.96 7.38 -2.39
C GLY A 51 -14.81 6.55 -3.66
N ALA A 52 -14.08 7.05 -4.66
CA ALA A 52 -13.88 6.31 -5.90
C ALA A 52 -12.88 5.17 -5.71
N ALA A 53 -13.18 4.02 -6.27
CA ALA A 53 -12.31 2.86 -6.23
C ALA A 53 -11.23 2.98 -7.31
N ARG A 54 -9.99 2.62 -6.95
CA ARG A 54 -8.85 2.67 -7.86
C ARG A 54 -8.01 1.42 -7.69
N ALA A 55 -7.58 0.82 -8.79
CA ALA A 55 -6.66 -0.32 -8.76
C ALA A 55 -5.30 0.21 -9.25
N ILE A 56 -4.30 0.16 -8.38
CA ILE A 56 -2.99 0.78 -8.63
C ILE A 56 -1.89 -0.26 -8.45
N SER A 57 -0.90 -0.24 -9.34
CA SER A 57 0.25 -1.14 -9.25
C SER A 57 1.09 -0.85 -8.00
N VAL A 58 1.68 -1.89 -7.43
CA VAL A 58 2.50 -1.77 -6.22
C VAL A 58 3.60 -0.72 -6.38
N GLU A 59 4.22 -0.66 -7.55
CA GLU A 59 5.34 0.26 -7.81
C GLU A 59 4.94 1.74 -7.79
N GLN A 60 3.65 2.02 -7.84
CA GLN A 60 3.14 3.40 -7.92
C GLN A 60 2.60 3.90 -6.59
N ILE A 61 2.79 3.11 -5.53
CA ILE A 61 2.21 3.39 -4.21
C ILE A 61 3.30 3.65 -3.19
N GLU A 62 3.06 4.63 -2.31
CA GLU A 62 3.88 4.86 -1.12
C GLU A 62 2.97 4.82 0.10
N VAL A 63 3.46 4.18 1.15
CA VAL A 63 2.69 4.00 2.40
C VAL A 63 3.06 5.08 3.39
N ARG A 64 2.06 5.66 4.03
CA ARG A 64 2.28 6.61 5.10
C ARG A 64 2.75 5.85 6.33
N THR A 65 3.91 6.21 6.83
CA THR A 65 4.48 5.57 8.00
C THR A 65 5.06 6.61 8.93
N ARG A 66 5.41 6.19 10.13
CA ARG A 66 6.02 7.08 11.11
C ARG A 66 7.52 6.95 11.05
N GLY A 67 8.21 8.07 10.89
CA GLY A 67 9.66 8.12 10.89
C GLY A 67 10.24 8.00 12.29
N PRO A 68 11.59 7.92 12.38
CA PRO A 68 12.27 7.75 13.67
C PRO A 68 11.99 8.87 14.68
N ARG A 69 11.65 10.05 14.19
CA ARG A 69 11.36 11.20 15.05
C ARG A 69 9.87 11.46 15.22
N GLY A 70 9.03 10.48 14.83
CA GLY A 70 7.59 10.59 14.96
C GLY A 70 6.88 11.34 13.85
N GLY A 71 7.61 11.92 12.90
CA GLY A 71 7.02 12.60 11.75
C GLY A 71 6.53 11.63 10.68
N VAL A 72 5.72 12.15 9.76
CA VAL A 72 5.22 11.34 8.64
C VAL A 72 6.32 11.13 7.61
N VAL A 73 6.47 9.89 7.19
CA VAL A 73 7.37 9.49 6.12
C VAL A 73 6.57 8.65 5.13
N TRP A 74 6.87 8.82 3.84
CA TRP A 74 6.24 8.03 2.80
C TRP A 74 7.23 6.97 2.32
N GLU A 75 6.87 5.70 2.51
CA GLU A 75 7.73 4.58 2.17
C GLU A 75 7.22 3.91 0.89
N PRO A 76 8.08 3.74 -0.13
CA PRO A 76 7.67 3.01 -1.34
C PRO A 76 7.18 1.61 -0.98
N LEU A 77 6.03 1.24 -1.51
CA LEU A 77 5.42 -0.06 -1.19
C LEU A 77 6.31 -1.24 -1.58
N PRO A 78 7.02 -1.23 -2.72
CA PRO A 78 7.93 -2.33 -3.03
C PRO A 78 9.02 -2.54 -1.98
N GLU A 79 9.53 -1.47 -1.38
CA GLU A 79 10.55 -1.59 -0.32
C GLU A 79 9.95 -2.19 0.94
N ARG A 80 8.74 -1.76 1.28
CA ARG A 80 8.04 -2.32 2.44
C ARG A 80 7.73 -3.79 2.25
N ALA A 81 7.29 -4.17 1.05
CA ALA A 81 6.98 -5.56 0.71
C ALA A 81 8.24 -6.44 0.80
N ALA A 82 9.36 -5.95 0.29
CA ALA A 82 10.63 -6.70 0.33
C ALA A 82 11.09 -6.89 1.78
N ARG A 83 10.98 -5.87 2.60
CA ARG A 83 11.34 -5.96 4.02
C ARG A 83 10.43 -6.93 4.77
N THR A 84 9.14 -6.91 4.47
CA THR A 84 8.17 -7.81 5.08
C THR A 84 8.46 -9.26 4.74
N GLU A 85 8.79 -9.53 3.48
CA GLU A 85 9.17 -10.86 3.04
C GLU A 85 10.45 -11.34 3.73
N GLN A 86 11.43 -10.45 3.87
CA GLN A 86 12.68 -10.76 4.55
C GLN A 86 12.44 -11.16 6.01
N MET A 87 11.52 -10.48 6.67
CA MET A 87 11.19 -10.78 8.07
C MET A 87 10.59 -12.17 8.24
N LYS A 88 9.91 -12.68 7.22
CA LYS A 88 9.33 -14.03 7.27
C LYS A 88 10.38 -15.13 7.22
N LEU A 89 11.56 -14.81 6.74
CA LEU A 89 12.65 -15.79 6.59
C LEU A 89 13.47 -15.94 7.88
N LEU A 90 13.21 -15.12 8.86
CA LEU A 90 13.93 -15.16 10.14
C LEU A 90 13.26 -16.15 11.15
#